data_7c1edaaad42671094107519003489231
#
_entry.id   7c1edaaad42671094107519003489231
#
_cell.length_a   1.000
_cell.length_b   1.000
_cell.length_c   1.000
_cell.angle_alpha   90.00
_cell.angle_beta   90.00
_cell.angle_gamma   90.00
#
_symmetry.space_group_name_H-M   'P 1'
#
loop_
_entity.id
_entity.type
_entity.pdbx_description
1 polymer ?
#
loop_
_entity_poly.entity_id
_entity_poly.type
_entity_poly.pdbx_seq_one_letter_code
_entity_poly.pdbx_strand_id
1 'polypeptide(L)'
;MATEKQIYHFTAKVEDVEIRKVEDVDASFEGKGGKTVESHYIKLTCDVGEDMDRVFFKDKDMSNLDKYKRGMIGTFFIRIDVEEGFGSKAKFLVIDFKEQ
;
A
#
# COMPACT_ATOMS: atom_id res chain seq x y z
N MET A 1 25.57 -5.95 -18.28
CA MET A 1 24.73 -4.78 -18.52
C MET A 1 23.49 -4.86 -17.68
N ALA A 2 23.30 -3.90 -16.80
CA ALA A 2 22.13 -3.90 -15.94
C ALA A 2 20.89 -3.62 -16.80
N THR A 3 19.96 -4.55 -16.81
CA THR A 3 18.66 -4.33 -17.42
C THR A 3 17.83 -3.52 -16.45
N GLU A 4 17.46 -2.32 -16.83
CA GLU A 4 16.54 -1.53 -16.02
C GLU A 4 15.20 -2.27 -15.92
N LYS A 5 14.75 -2.47 -14.69
CA LYS A 5 13.44 -3.03 -14.47
C LYS A 5 12.39 -1.98 -14.82
N GLN A 6 11.46 -2.35 -15.67
CA GLN A 6 10.38 -1.47 -16.05
C GLN A 6 9.28 -1.55 -15.00
N ILE A 7 8.87 -0.37 -14.52
CA ILE A 7 7.79 -0.25 -13.56
C ILE A 7 6.60 0.39 -14.25
N TYR A 8 5.46 -0.28 -14.21
CA TYR A 8 4.20 0.23 -14.74
C TYR A 8 3.37 0.80 -13.61
N HIS A 9 2.76 1.96 -13.84
CA HIS A 9 1.92 2.64 -12.89
C HIS A 9 0.49 2.69 -13.39
N PHE A 10 -0.43 2.28 -12.54
CA PHE A 10 -1.86 2.33 -12.80
C PHE A 10 -2.53 3.05 -11.63
N THR A 11 -3.67 3.66 -11.90
CA THR A 11 -4.52 4.21 -10.84
C THR A 11 -5.85 3.46 -10.84
N ALA A 12 -6.39 3.29 -9.66
CA ALA A 12 -7.67 2.61 -9.50
C ALA A 12 -8.47 3.22 -8.36
N LYS A 13 -9.78 3.12 -8.49
CA LYS A 13 -10.73 3.46 -7.44
C LYS A 13 -11.35 2.17 -6.95
N VAL A 14 -11.20 1.88 -5.66
CA VAL A 14 -11.72 0.66 -5.05
C VAL A 14 -12.79 1.04 -4.04
N GLU A 15 -14.03 0.69 -4.35
CA GLU A 15 -15.19 1.02 -3.52
C GLU A 15 -15.52 -0.10 -2.54
N ASP A 16 -16.25 0.23 -1.49
CA ASP A 16 -16.74 -0.70 -0.47
C ASP A 16 -15.63 -1.53 0.17
N VAL A 17 -14.58 -0.83 0.57
CA VAL A 17 -13.44 -1.43 1.25
C VAL A 17 -13.60 -1.29 2.75
N GLU A 18 -13.53 -2.40 3.48
CA GLU A 18 -13.55 -2.40 4.94
C GLU A 18 -12.15 -2.57 5.50
N ILE A 19 -11.74 -1.65 6.36
CA ILE A 19 -10.43 -1.72 7.04
C ILE A 19 -10.55 -2.72 8.20
N ARG A 20 -9.75 -3.77 8.15
CA ARG A 20 -9.72 -4.81 9.18
C ARG A 20 -8.59 -4.63 10.17
N LYS A 21 -7.47 -4.08 9.74
CA LYS A 21 -6.29 -3.88 10.58
C LYS A 21 -5.48 -2.69 10.09
N VAL A 22 -5.00 -1.90 11.05
CA VAL A 22 -4.12 -0.75 10.79
C VAL A 22 -2.82 -1.00 11.53
N GLU A 23 -1.71 -1.00 10.80
CA GLU A 23 -0.39 -1.25 11.37
C GLU A 23 0.58 -0.14 10.98
N ASP A 24 1.31 0.34 11.97
CA ASP A 24 2.46 1.22 11.80
C ASP A 24 3.68 0.33 11.58
N VAL A 25 4.22 0.33 10.37
CA VAL A 25 5.33 -0.55 9.99
C VAL A 25 6.58 0.26 9.76
N ASP A 26 7.61 -0.03 10.53
CA ASP A 26 8.95 0.47 10.30
C ASP A 26 9.81 -0.67 9.76
N ALA A 27 10.07 -0.64 8.46
CA ALA A 27 10.87 -1.64 7.77
C ALA A 27 12.22 -1.06 7.33
N SER A 28 12.74 -0.11 8.09
CA SER A 28 14.03 0.50 7.82
C SER A 28 15.14 -0.56 7.87
N PHE A 29 16.08 -0.45 6.97
CA PHE A 29 17.19 -1.41 6.87
C PHE A 29 18.47 -0.70 6.49
N GLU A 30 19.59 -1.35 6.83
CA GLU A 30 20.91 -0.86 6.46
C GLU A 30 21.23 -1.28 5.01
N GLY A 31 21.40 -0.29 4.15
CA GLY A 31 21.74 -0.49 2.76
C GLY A 31 23.25 -0.60 2.53
N LYS A 32 23.65 -0.73 1.27
CA LYS A 32 25.04 -0.77 0.86
C LYS A 32 25.76 0.52 1.26
N GLY A 33 26.98 0.39 1.79
CA GLY A 33 27.79 1.52 2.20
C GLY A 33 27.45 2.08 3.57
N GLY A 34 26.75 1.33 4.41
CA GLY A 34 26.39 1.72 5.76
C GLY A 34 25.31 2.80 5.87
N LYS A 35 24.61 3.06 4.76
CA LYS A 35 23.50 4.02 4.76
C LYS A 35 22.21 3.33 5.21
N THR A 36 21.52 3.93 6.17
CA THR A 36 20.21 3.46 6.57
C THR A 36 19.16 3.88 5.54
N VAL A 37 18.44 2.91 5.02
CA VAL A 37 17.28 3.17 4.16
C VAL A 37 16.05 3.13 5.04
N GLU A 38 15.40 4.29 5.20
CA GLU A 38 14.18 4.39 5.97
C GLU A 38 12.97 3.95 5.14
N SER A 39 12.20 3.05 5.68
CA SER A 39 10.93 2.63 5.08
C SER A 39 9.88 2.56 6.18
N HIS A 40 9.10 3.60 6.30
CA HIS A 40 8.04 3.72 7.30
C HIS A 40 6.71 3.96 6.59
N TYR A 41 5.73 3.14 6.87
CA TYR A 41 4.43 3.24 6.21
C TYR A 41 3.31 2.66 7.08
N ILE A 42 2.09 3.00 6.72
CA ILE A 42 0.89 2.43 7.32
C ILE A 42 0.48 1.23 6.46
N LYS A 43 0.38 0.06 7.08
CA LYS A 43 -0.13 -1.12 6.41
C LYS A 43 -1.60 -1.29 6.76
N LEU A 44 -2.44 -1.28 5.75
CA LEU A 44 -3.87 -1.47 5.89
C LEU A 44 -4.23 -2.86 5.36
N THR A 45 -4.76 -3.70 6.23
CA THR A 45 -5.34 -4.98 5.84
C THR A 45 -6.82 -4.75 5.64
N CYS A 46 -7.32 -4.98 4.44
CA CYS A 46 -8.68 -4.64 4.06
C CYS A 46 -9.39 -5.83 3.44
N ASP A 47 -10.71 -5.86 3.58
CA ASP A 47 -11.59 -6.77 2.88
C ASP A 47 -12.28 -5.98 1.76
N VAL A 48 -12.28 -6.54 0.56
CA VAL A 48 -12.80 -5.89 -0.64
C VAL A 48 -13.84 -6.77 -1.31
N GLY A 49 -14.98 -6.16 -1.63
CA GLY A 49 -16.04 -6.81 -2.40
C GLY A 49 -16.88 -7.78 -1.59
N GLU A 50 -17.85 -8.39 -2.28
CA GLU A 50 -18.81 -9.32 -1.66
C GLU A 50 -18.13 -10.60 -1.18
N ASP A 51 -17.09 -11.03 -1.87
CA ASP A 51 -16.33 -12.24 -1.52
C ASP A 51 -15.33 -12.01 -0.38
N MET A 52 -15.23 -10.78 0.11
CA MET A 52 -14.32 -10.40 1.18
C MET A 52 -12.87 -10.80 0.92
N ASP A 53 -12.42 -10.58 -0.30
CA ASP A 53 -11.02 -10.80 -0.65
C ASP A 53 -10.13 -9.85 0.16
N ARG A 54 -9.10 -10.44 0.77
CA ARG A 54 -8.17 -9.69 1.59
C ARG A 54 -7.08 -9.07 0.75
N VAL A 55 -6.91 -7.76 0.89
CA VAL A 55 -5.86 -7.01 0.20
C VAL A 55 -5.09 -6.16 1.19
N PHE A 56 -3.86 -5.81 0.82
CA PHE A 56 -3.00 -4.96 1.62
C PHE A 56 -2.71 -3.67 0.88
N PHE A 57 -3.01 -2.54 1.51
CA PHE A 57 -2.66 -1.23 1.00
C PHE A 57 -1.57 -0.62 1.86
N LYS A 58 -0.68 0.16 1.24
CA LYS A 58 0.35 0.93 1.93
C LYS A 58 0.06 2.41 1.81
N ASP A 59 0.05 3.12 2.93
CA ASP A 59 0.03 4.57 2.92
C ASP A 59 1.37 5.07 3.48
N LYS A 60 2.12 5.76 2.65
CA LYS A 60 3.43 6.29 3.04
C LYS A 60 3.33 7.58 3.84
N ASP A 61 2.18 8.21 3.83
CA ASP A 61 1.94 9.42 4.60
C ASP A 61 1.51 9.07 6.03
N MET A 62 2.48 9.08 6.92
CA MET A 62 2.26 8.71 8.33
C MET A 62 1.31 9.65 9.06
N SER A 63 1.07 10.85 8.53
CA SER A 63 0.09 11.77 9.10
C SER A 63 -1.34 11.22 9.02
N ASN A 64 -1.57 10.24 8.17
CA ASN A 64 -2.87 9.60 8.01
C ASN A 64 -3.13 8.46 9.01
N LEU A 65 -2.15 8.11 9.85
CA LEU A 65 -2.28 6.99 10.78
C LEU A 65 -3.52 7.12 11.68
N ASP A 66 -3.77 8.31 12.19
CA ASP A 66 -4.91 8.57 13.07
C ASP A 66 -6.26 8.63 12.34
N LYS A 67 -6.23 8.71 11.02
CA LYS A 67 -7.44 8.76 10.20
C LYS A 67 -8.04 7.37 9.97
N TYR A 68 -7.21 6.35 9.98
CA TYR A 68 -7.65 4.99 9.71
C TYR A 68 -8.03 4.28 11.00
N LYS A 69 -9.20 3.67 11.01
CA LYS A 69 -9.68 2.89 12.15
C LYS A 69 -10.26 1.57 11.66
N ARG A 70 -10.04 0.54 12.44
CA ARG A 70 -10.65 -0.77 12.18
C ARG A 70 -12.16 -0.65 12.10
N GLY A 71 -12.74 -1.23 11.06
CA GLY A 71 -14.16 -1.22 10.82
C GLY A 71 -14.66 -0.10 9.92
N MET A 72 -13.78 0.85 9.57
CA MET A 72 -14.14 1.88 8.60
C MET A 72 -14.39 1.27 7.23
N ILE A 73 -15.44 1.74 6.58
CA ILE A 73 -15.79 1.36 5.21
C ILE A 73 -15.70 2.61 4.35
N GLY A 74 -15.08 2.50 3.20
CA GLY A 74 -14.95 3.63 2.31
C GLY A 74 -14.37 3.28 0.96
N THR A 75 -13.97 4.32 0.24
CA THR A 75 -13.40 4.23 -1.10
C THR A 75 -11.93 4.61 -1.04
N PHE A 76 -11.08 3.73 -1.54
CA PHE A 76 -9.66 3.99 -1.70
C PHE A 76 -9.33 4.38 -3.13
N PHE A 77 -8.59 5.46 -3.26
CA PHE A 77 -7.93 5.82 -4.51
C PHE A 77 -6.49 5.38 -4.38
N ILE A 78 -6.07 4.48 -5.26
CA ILE A 78 -4.76 3.83 -5.15
C ILE A 78 -3.96 3.97 -6.43
N ARG A 79 -2.65 3.91 -6.27
CA ARG A 79 -1.71 3.70 -7.36
C ARG A 79 -1.21 2.27 -7.27
N ILE A 80 -1.26 1.57 -8.37
CA ILE A 80 -0.74 0.21 -8.46
C ILE A 80 0.56 0.28 -9.23
N ASP A 81 1.66 -0.09 -8.57
CA ASP A 81 2.96 -0.17 -9.20
C ASP A 81 3.28 -1.63 -9.47
N VAL A 82 3.45 -1.97 -10.73
CA VAL A 82 3.78 -3.32 -11.17
C VAL A 82 5.20 -3.32 -11.71
N GLU A 83 6.07 -4.08 -11.07
CA GLU A 83 7.44 -4.26 -11.50
C GLU A 83 7.51 -5.47 -12.42
N GLU A 84 7.96 -5.25 -13.66
CA GLU A 84 8.18 -6.32 -14.62
C GLU A 84 9.49 -7.04 -14.31
N GLY A 85 9.48 -8.37 -14.40
CA GLY A 85 10.68 -9.15 -14.21
C GLY A 85 10.38 -10.49 -13.56
N PHE A 86 11.44 -11.14 -13.11
CA PHE A 86 11.36 -12.42 -12.45
C PHE A 86 10.66 -12.25 -11.09
N GLY A 87 9.46 -12.83 -10.95
CA GLY A 87 8.67 -12.66 -9.75
C GLY A 87 7.99 -11.31 -9.67
N SER A 88 7.23 -10.95 -10.71
CA SER A 88 6.46 -9.71 -10.77
C SER A 88 5.70 -9.45 -9.47
N LYS A 89 5.90 -8.25 -8.92
CA LYS A 89 5.23 -7.82 -7.68
C LYS A 89 4.41 -6.58 -7.94
N ALA A 90 3.19 -6.59 -7.43
CA ALA A 90 2.34 -5.42 -7.45
C ALA A 90 2.32 -4.78 -6.06
N LYS A 91 2.45 -3.47 -6.01
CA LYS A 91 2.31 -2.68 -4.79
C LYS A 91 1.10 -1.79 -4.92
N PHE A 92 0.28 -1.77 -3.88
CA PHE A 92 -0.92 -0.93 -3.83
C PHE A 92 -0.68 0.22 -2.86
N LEU A 93 -0.51 1.42 -3.41
CA LEU A 93 -0.18 2.61 -2.64
C LEU A 93 -1.42 3.50 -2.54
N VAL A 94 -1.75 3.93 -1.33
CA VAL A 94 -2.90 4.80 -1.11
C VAL A 94 -2.57 6.22 -1.57
N ILE A 95 -3.43 6.78 -2.43
CA ILE A 95 -3.40 8.18 -2.82
C ILE A 95 -4.37 8.97 -1.94
N ASP A 96 -5.56 8.44 -1.74
CA ASP A 96 -6.60 9.08 -0.95
C ASP A 96 -7.58 8.03 -0.42
N PHE A 97 -8.27 8.37 0.64
CA PHE A 97 -9.33 7.55 1.23
C PHE A 97 -10.50 8.42 1.60
N LYS A 98 -11.70 8.02 1.20
CA LYS A 98 -12.93 8.69 1.57
C LYS A 98 -13.83 7.73 2.32
N GLU A 99 -14.07 8.03 3.58
CA GLU A 99 -15.00 7.26 4.39
C GLU A 99 -16.41 7.39 3.84
N GLN A 100 -17.10 6.29 3.84
CA GLN A 100 -18.48 6.18 3.38
C GLN A 100 -19.46 6.78 4.39
#